data_bda6c7f10de2f563c90590a873327680
#
_entry.id   bda6c7f10de2f563c90590a873327680
#
_cell.length_a   1.000
_cell.length_b   1.000
_cell.length_c   1.000
_cell.angle_alpha   90.00
_cell.angle_beta   90.00
_cell.angle_gamma   90.00
#
_symmetry.space_group_name_H-M   'P 1'
#
loop_
_entity.id
_entity.type
_entity.pdbx_description
1 polymer ?
#
loop_
_entity_poly.entity_id
_entity_poly.type
_entity_poly.pdbx_seq_one_letter_code
_entity_poly.pdbx_strand_id
1 'polypeptide(L)'
;DLNLAVKILLAGGKIRYCGECAVYQEAVAKWKPLFRQRVRWAIGNFETLFVYLPVILKAKIPIVKKMGIIEHISFYSFNLLIFFGFIITIVNAVSWFVFNNVTIIRMDAPLLVGLLSIVAFFPGTMIALSRDDPGIIEYILDIIRYYIYCYHLIPLFFMTMANMISRKERKWSKAKSKKDGKID
;
A
#
# COMPACT_ATOMS: atom_id res chain seq x y z
N ASP A 1 13.36 -5.68 5.50
CA ASP A 1 12.66 -5.65 6.80
C ASP A 1 11.41 -6.52 6.81
N LEU A 2 10.51 -6.43 5.82
CA LEU A 2 9.33 -7.28 5.73
C LEU A 2 9.66 -8.77 5.66
N ASN A 3 10.64 -9.14 4.83
CA ASN A 3 11.12 -10.53 4.70
C ASN A 3 11.64 -11.07 6.03
N LEU A 4 12.38 -10.27 6.79
CA LEU A 4 12.85 -10.64 8.12
C LEU A 4 11.68 -10.82 9.09
N ALA A 5 10.71 -9.92 9.08
CA ALA A 5 9.52 -10.02 9.92
C ALA A 5 8.74 -11.33 9.66
N VAL A 6 8.52 -11.68 8.40
CA VAL A 6 7.86 -12.94 8.03
C VAL A 6 8.66 -14.17 8.54
N LYS A 7 9.98 -14.17 8.39
CA LYS A 7 10.84 -15.27 8.90
C LYS A 7 10.74 -15.43 10.41
N ILE A 8 10.77 -14.33 11.16
CA ILE A 8 10.63 -14.35 12.63
C ILE A 8 9.29 -14.94 13.03
N LEU A 9 8.19 -14.49 12.38
CA LEU A 9 6.85 -14.98 12.70
C LEU A 9 6.66 -16.45 12.34
N LEU A 10 7.21 -16.93 11.23
CA LEU A 10 7.18 -18.33 10.83
C LEU A 10 8.02 -19.22 11.75
N ALA A 11 9.12 -18.70 12.29
CA ALA A 11 9.93 -19.39 13.31
C ALA A 11 9.30 -19.40 14.72
N GLY A 12 8.07 -18.90 14.87
CA GLY A 12 7.38 -18.84 16.16
C GLY A 12 7.70 -17.61 16.99
N GLY A 13 8.55 -16.73 16.51
CA GLY A 13 8.90 -15.47 17.17
C GLY A 13 7.72 -14.50 17.27
N LYS A 14 7.92 -13.44 18.05
CA LYS A 14 6.96 -12.36 18.25
C LYS A 14 7.61 -11.03 17.89
N ILE A 15 6.86 -10.17 17.21
CA ILE A 15 7.24 -8.80 16.93
C ILE A 15 6.37 -7.91 17.81
N ARG A 16 7.00 -6.98 18.53
CA ARG A 16 6.27 -6.01 19.37
C ARG A 16 6.56 -4.59 18.86
N TYR A 17 5.53 -3.78 18.86
CA TYR A 17 5.66 -2.36 18.61
C TYR A 17 6.18 -1.68 19.89
N CYS A 18 7.23 -0.85 19.76
CA CYS A 18 7.75 -0.02 20.83
C CYS A 18 7.37 1.44 20.55
N GLY A 19 6.34 1.93 21.23
CA GLY A 19 5.86 3.31 21.06
C GLY A 19 6.76 4.37 21.70
N GLU A 20 7.63 3.94 22.60
CA GLU A 20 8.57 4.83 23.31
C GLU A 20 9.84 5.13 22.49
N CYS A 21 10.09 4.35 21.44
CA CYS A 21 11.27 4.50 20.59
C CYS A 21 10.88 5.24 19.31
N ALA A 22 11.31 6.49 19.17
CA ALA A 22 11.11 7.27 17.95
C ALA A 22 12.36 7.18 17.05
N VAL A 23 12.16 6.91 15.77
CA VAL A 23 13.19 6.98 14.74
C VAL A 23 12.85 8.11 13.80
N TYR A 24 13.74 9.11 13.74
CA TYR A 24 13.59 10.23 12.81
C TYR A 24 14.16 9.86 11.45
N GLN A 25 13.38 10.06 10.41
CA GLN A 25 13.77 9.79 9.04
C GLN A 25 13.53 11.04 8.18
N GLU A 26 14.49 11.35 7.32
CA GLU A 26 14.34 12.47 6.37
C GLU A 26 13.25 12.13 5.34
N ALA A 27 12.26 13.02 5.20
CA ALA A 27 11.20 12.86 4.22
C ALA A 27 11.73 13.11 2.80
N VAL A 28 11.28 12.30 1.85
CA VAL A 28 11.63 12.46 0.44
C VAL A 28 10.73 13.54 -0.18
N ALA A 29 11.27 14.75 -0.39
CA ALA A 29 10.51 15.91 -0.84
C ALA A 29 10.19 15.93 -2.35
N LYS A 30 10.90 15.17 -3.18
CA LYS A 30 10.73 15.17 -4.65
C LYS A 30 10.06 13.90 -5.13
N TRP A 31 9.15 14.00 -6.11
CA TRP A 31 8.41 12.85 -6.65
C TRP A 31 9.30 11.75 -7.24
N LYS A 32 10.29 12.10 -8.06
CA LYS A 32 11.16 11.11 -8.72
C LYS A 32 11.95 10.22 -7.74
N PRO A 33 12.62 10.74 -6.70
CA PRO A 33 13.20 9.92 -5.63
C PRO A 33 12.16 9.13 -4.86
N LEU A 34 10.98 9.70 -4.56
CA LEU A 34 9.90 9.03 -3.87
C LEU A 34 9.43 7.78 -4.65
N PHE A 35 9.15 7.94 -5.95
CA PHE A 35 8.75 6.81 -6.80
C PHE A 35 9.82 5.72 -6.85
N ARG A 36 11.10 6.08 -6.99
CA ARG A 36 12.20 5.09 -6.96
C ARG A 36 12.26 4.33 -5.64
N GLN A 37 12.08 5.02 -4.52
CA GLN A 37 12.02 4.40 -3.19
C GLN A 37 10.83 3.46 -3.07
N ARG A 38 9.64 3.91 -3.47
CA ARG A 38 8.39 3.14 -3.37
C ARG A 38 8.38 1.93 -4.31
N VAL A 39 8.87 2.06 -5.56
CA VAL A 39 9.04 0.92 -6.47
C VAL A 39 9.95 -0.16 -5.86
N ARG A 40 11.05 0.24 -5.23
CA ARG A 40 11.94 -0.70 -4.54
C ARG A 40 11.22 -1.44 -3.40
N TRP A 41 10.43 -0.73 -2.61
CA TRP A 41 9.66 -1.33 -1.53
C TRP A 41 8.57 -2.26 -2.06
N ALA A 42 7.88 -1.85 -3.11
CA ALA A 42 6.85 -2.67 -3.75
C ALA A 42 7.43 -3.96 -4.32
N ILE A 43 8.59 -3.90 -5.00
CA ILE A 43 9.29 -5.10 -5.49
C ILE A 43 9.60 -6.05 -4.33
N GLY A 44 10.20 -5.55 -3.25
CA GLY A 44 10.50 -6.39 -2.09
C GLY A 44 9.27 -6.99 -1.43
N ASN A 45 8.13 -6.27 -1.45
CA ASN A 45 6.85 -6.76 -0.96
C ASN A 45 6.30 -7.89 -1.85
N PHE A 46 6.26 -7.71 -3.17
CA PHE A 46 5.82 -8.75 -4.11
C PHE A 46 6.72 -10.00 -4.06
N GLU A 47 8.03 -9.84 -3.96
CA GLU A 47 8.93 -10.99 -3.81
C GLU A 47 8.65 -11.74 -2.52
N THR A 48 8.44 -11.03 -1.43
CA THR A 48 8.07 -11.63 -0.15
C THR A 48 6.73 -12.37 -0.27
N LEU A 49 5.74 -11.77 -0.94
CA LEU A 49 4.45 -12.39 -1.19
C LEU A 49 4.60 -13.71 -1.97
N PHE A 50 5.26 -13.68 -3.12
CA PHE A 50 5.39 -14.87 -3.98
C PHE A 50 6.18 -15.99 -3.33
N VAL A 51 7.23 -15.66 -2.57
CA VAL A 51 8.07 -16.66 -1.89
C VAL A 51 7.37 -17.26 -0.67
N TYR A 52 6.75 -16.41 0.15
CA TYR A 52 6.25 -16.86 1.46
C TYR A 52 4.77 -17.23 1.50
N LEU A 53 3.95 -16.80 0.54
CA LEU A 53 2.53 -17.16 0.55
C LEU A 53 2.29 -18.67 0.65
N PRO A 54 2.91 -19.53 -0.20
CA PRO A 54 2.72 -20.99 -0.07
C PRO A 54 3.27 -21.54 1.23
N VAL A 55 4.33 -20.96 1.79
CA VAL A 55 4.91 -21.37 3.07
C VAL A 55 3.97 -21.03 4.22
N ILE A 56 3.40 -19.80 4.23
CA ILE A 56 2.47 -19.33 5.25
C ILE A 56 1.19 -20.19 5.25
N LEU A 57 0.66 -20.52 4.07
CA LEU A 57 -0.54 -21.34 3.95
C LEU A 57 -0.34 -22.73 4.56
N LYS A 58 0.84 -23.33 4.37
CA LYS A 58 1.21 -24.65 4.91
C LYS A 58 1.67 -24.62 6.38
N ALA A 59 2.06 -23.46 6.90
CA ALA A 59 2.61 -23.34 8.26
C ALA A 59 1.57 -23.74 9.33
N LYS A 60 2.02 -24.41 10.39
CA LYS A 60 1.19 -24.79 11.54
C LYS A 60 1.10 -23.64 12.56
N ILE A 61 0.55 -22.51 12.14
CA ILE A 61 0.32 -21.33 12.98
C ILE A 61 -1.18 -20.98 12.99
N PRO A 62 -1.68 -20.27 14.02
CA PRO A 62 -3.09 -19.89 14.10
C PRO A 62 -3.55 -19.11 12.86
N ILE A 63 -4.80 -19.36 12.43
CA ILE A 63 -5.35 -18.73 11.22
C ILE A 63 -5.31 -17.20 11.27
N VAL A 64 -5.58 -16.61 12.42
CA VAL A 64 -5.53 -15.16 12.63
C VAL A 64 -4.14 -14.59 12.33
N LYS A 65 -3.06 -15.30 12.75
CA LYS A 65 -1.70 -14.92 12.42
C LYS A 65 -1.41 -15.02 10.93
N LYS A 66 -1.89 -16.12 10.28
CA LYS A 66 -1.74 -16.26 8.82
C LYS A 66 -2.38 -15.10 8.09
N MET A 67 -3.62 -14.75 8.44
CA MET A 67 -4.36 -13.65 7.83
C MET A 67 -3.61 -12.32 8.00
N GLY A 68 -3.14 -12.00 9.20
CA GLY A 68 -2.37 -10.78 9.44
C GLY A 68 -1.05 -10.71 8.64
N ILE A 69 -0.32 -11.83 8.51
CA ILE A 69 0.89 -11.88 7.68
C ILE A 69 0.54 -11.68 6.21
N ILE A 70 -0.49 -12.37 5.71
CA ILE A 70 -0.93 -12.28 4.30
C ILE A 70 -1.41 -10.88 3.99
N GLU A 71 -2.23 -10.28 4.83
CA GLU A 71 -2.67 -8.88 4.69
C GLU A 71 -1.47 -7.94 4.51
N HIS A 72 -0.50 -8.04 5.40
CA HIS A 72 0.66 -7.15 5.40
C HIS A 72 1.55 -7.31 4.16
N ILE A 73 1.83 -8.56 3.72
CA ILE A 73 2.62 -8.81 2.52
C ILE A 73 1.86 -8.55 1.22
N SER A 74 0.53 -8.49 1.26
CA SER A 74 -0.35 -8.23 0.11
C SER A 74 -0.76 -6.76 -0.04
N PHE A 75 -0.24 -5.88 0.80
CA PHE A 75 -0.63 -4.46 0.86
C PHE A 75 -0.69 -3.77 -0.52
N TYR A 76 0.36 -3.92 -1.35
CA TYR A 76 0.38 -3.31 -2.69
C TYR A 76 -0.61 -3.97 -3.66
N SER A 77 -0.90 -5.26 -3.48
CA SER A 77 -1.87 -5.99 -4.32
C SER A 77 -3.30 -5.58 -4.00
N PHE A 78 -3.63 -5.41 -2.72
CA PHE A 78 -4.96 -4.94 -2.30
C PHE A 78 -5.26 -3.52 -2.79
N ASN A 79 -4.29 -2.61 -2.71
CA ASN A 79 -4.46 -1.25 -3.25
C ASN A 79 -4.80 -1.24 -4.74
N LEU A 80 -4.24 -2.17 -5.51
CA LEU A 80 -4.58 -2.33 -6.92
C LEU A 80 -6.03 -2.78 -7.13
N LEU A 81 -6.50 -3.76 -6.35
CA LEU A 81 -7.88 -4.23 -6.41
C LEU A 81 -8.88 -3.10 -6.10
N ILE A 82 -8.58 -2.28 -5.08
CA ILE A 82 -9.39 -1.11 -4.73
C ILE A 82 -9.49 -0.16 -5.92
N PHE A 83 -8.36 0.09 -6.57
CA PHE A 83 -8.31 0.99 -7.72
C PHE A 83 -9.14 0.48 -8.90
N PHE A 84 -9.00 -0.79 -9.28
CA PHE A 84 -9.83 -1.38 -10.33
C PHE A 84 -11.31 -1.35 -9.97
N GLY A 85 -11.66 -1.64 -8.70
CA GLY A 85 -13.03 -1.51 -8.21
C GLY A 85 -13.58 -0.09 -8.38
N PHE A 86 -12.77 0.92 -8.09
CA PHE A 86 -13.16 2.32 -8.26
C PHE A 86 -13.36 2.71 -9.74
N ILE A 87 -12.44 2.31 -10.63
CA ILE A 87 -12.62 2.54 -12.08
C ILE A 87 -13.89 1.87 -12.59
N ILE A 88 -14.14 0.62 -12.23
CA ILE A 88 -15.33 -0.11 -12.64
C ILE A 88 -16.59 0.62 -12.15
N THR A 89 -16.57 1.12 -10.94
CA THR A 89 -17.69 1.92 -10.38
C THR A 89 -17.94 3.17 -11.19
N ILE A 90 -16.88 3.93 -11.54
CA ILE A 90 -17.02 5.13 -12.38
C ILE A 90 -17.56 4.77 -13.76
N VAL A 91 -17.01 3.75 -14.40
CA VAL A 91 -17.46 3.29 -15.73
C VAL A 91 -18.94 2.90 -15.69
N ASN A 92 -19.37 2.16 -14.68
CA ASN A 92 -20.77 1.77 -14.52
C ASN A 92 -21.68 2.98 -14.23
N ALA A 93 -21.24 3.92 -13.39
CA ALA A 93 -22.01 5.14 -13.12
C ALA A 93 -22.19 5.99 -14.37
N VAL A 94 -21.13 6.20 -15.15
CA VAL A 94 -21.21 6.92 -16.42
C VAL A 94 -22.13 6.21 -17.40
N SER A 95 -22.01 4.88 -17.54
CA SER A 95 -22.87 4.08 -18.40
C SER A 95 -24.34 4.15 -18.00
N TRP A 96 -24.62 4.11 -16.71
CA TRP A 96 -25.96 4.23 -16.17
C TRP A 96 -26.64 5.56 -16.57
N PHE A 97 -25.89 6.66 -16.46
CA PHE A 97 -26.39 7.99 -16.81
C PHE A 97 -26.46 8.24 -18.32
N VAL A 98 -25.52 7.71 -19.12
CA VAL A 98 -25.43 7.98 -20.56
C VAL A 98 -26.30 7.04 -21.38
N PHE A 99 -26.40 5.76 -21.00
CA PHE A 99 -27.07 4.71 -21.77
C PHE A 99 -28.36 4.20 -21.14
N ASN A 100 -29.05 5.03 -20.34
CA ASN A 100 -30.37 4.72 -19.75
C ASN A 100 -30.40 3.36 -19.01
N ASN A 101 -29.67 3.27 -17.90
CA ASN A 101 -29.68 2.12 -17.00
C ASN A 101 -28.95 0.85 -17.49
N VAL A 102 -27.97 0.99 -18.38
CA VAL A 102 -27.13 -0.13 -18.78
C VAL A 102 -25.92 -0.25 -17.85
N THR A 103 -25.77 -1.39 -17.18
CA THR A 103 -24.55 -1.74 -16.42
C THR A 103 -23.64 -2.56 -17.32
N ILE A 104 -22.48 -2.00 -17.69
CA ILE A 104 -21.53 -2.69 -18.60
C ILE A 104 -20.83 -3.84 -17.90
N ILE A 105 -20.49 -3.66 -16.62
CA ILE A 105 -19.78 -4.67 -15.85
C ILE A 105 -20.59 -4.98 -14.58
N ARG A 106 -21.22 -6.14 -14.54
CA ARG A 106 -21.86 -6.67 -13.32
C ARG A 106 -20.79 -7.13 -12.35
N MET A 107 -20.41 -6.28 -11.45
CA MET A 107 -19.45 -6.61 -10.39
C MET A 107 -19.85 -5.95 -9.07
N ASP A 108 -20.77 -6.57 -8.38
CA ASP A 108 -21.16 -6.11 -7.04
C ASP A 108 -20.03 -6.36 -6.02
N ALA A 109 -19.23 -7.41 -6.21
CA ALA A 109 -18.14 -7.78 -5.34
C ALA A 109 -16.96 -6.78 -5.31
N PRO A 110 -16.45 -6.24 -6.44
CA PRO A 110 -15.38 -5.23 -6.41
C PRO A 110 -15.77 -3.92 -5.76
N LEU A 111 -17.01 -3.49 -5.92
CA LEU A 111 -17.53 -2.30 -5.22
C LEU A 111 -17.52 -2.53 -3.71
N LEU A 112 -17.99 -3.70 -3.26
CA LEU A 112 -17.99 -4.07 -1.86
C LEU A 112 -16.56 -4.16 -1.31
N VAL A 113 -15.63 -4.79 -2.03
CA VAL A 113 -14.21 -4.86 -1.65
C VAL A 113 -13.58 -3.46 -1.60
N GLY A 114 -13.89 -2.58 -2.55
CA GLY A 114 -13.44 -1.19 -2.56
C GLY A 114 -13.96 -0.42 -1.34
N LEU A 115 -15.23 -0.52 -1.03
CA LEU A 115 -15.84 0.11 0.15
C LEU A 115 -15.28 -0.44 1.46
N LEU A 116 -15.15 -1.77 1.58
CA LEU A 116 -14.56 -2.42 2.77
C LEU A 116 -13.10 -2.00 2.98
N SER A 117 -12.36 -1.82 1.90
CA SER A 117 -10.97 -1.36 1.99
C SER A 117 -10.87 0.10 2.45
N ILE A 118 -11.74 0.98 1.96
CA ILE A 118 -11.84 2.36 2.46
C ILE A 118 -12.15 2.34 3.95
N VAL A 119 -13.14 1.55 4.37
CA VAL A 119 -13.54 1.42 5.78
C VAL A 119 -12.42 0.82 6.63
N ALA A 120 -11.67 -0.15 6.13
CA ALA A 120 -10.57 -0.78 6.87
C ALA A 120 -9.38 0.15 7.10
N PHE A 121 -9.05 1.01 6.12
CA PHE A 121 -7.95 1.98 6.26
C PHE A 121 -8.36 3.28 6.95
N PHE A 122 -9.63 3.63 6.93
CA PHE A 122 -10.16 4.89 7.45
C PHE A 122 -9.86 5.11 8.94
N PRO A 123 -10.13 4.17 9.87
CA PRO A 123 -9.88 4.39 11.30
C PRO A 123 -8.42 4.65 11.63
N GLY A 124 -7.50 3.90 11.02
CA GLY A 124 -6.06 4.08 11.23
C GLY A 124 -5.56 5.44 10.76
N THR A 125 -6.04 5.89 9.61
CA THR A 125 -5.73 7.21 9.05
C THR A 125 -6.30 8.32 9.94
N MET A 126 -7.54 8.18 10.40
CA MET A 126 -8.17 9.13 11.30
C MET A 126 -7.41 9.28 12.62
N ILE A 127 -7.01 8.16 13.23
CA ILE A 127 -6.23 8.17 14.47
C ILE A 127 -4.84 8.78 14.25
N ALA A 128 -4.19 8.51 13.12
CA ALA A 128 -2.90 9.08 12.81
C ALA A 128 -2.95 10.60 12.65
N LEU A 129 -3.93 11.11 11.90
CA LEU A 129 -4.12 12.54 11.65
C LEU A 129 -4.63 13.31 12.89
N SER A 130 -5.39 12.65 13.79
CA SER A 130 -5.88 13.30 15.00
C SER A 130 -4.80 13.58 16.05
N ARG A 131 -3.62 12.97 15.91
CA ARG A 131 -2.50 13.16 16.86
C ARG A 131 -1.89 14.56 16.82
N ASP A 132 -2.00 15.26 15.70
CA ASP A 132 -1.46 16.61 15.52
C ASP A 132 -2.45 17.70 15.96
N ASP A 133 -3.61 17.32 16.54
CA ASP A 133 -4.71 18.19 16.99
C ASP A 133 -5.10 19.29 15.99
N PRO A 134 -5.31 18.95 14.72
CA PRO A 134 -5.69 19.92 13.69
C PRO A 134 -7.13 20.38 13.95
N GLY A 135 -7.45 21.63 13.57
CA GLY A 135 -8.83 22.08 13.50
C GLY A 135 -9.68 21.20 12.59
N ILE A 136 -11.00 21.09 12.83
CA ILE A 136 -11.90 20.17 12.13
C ILE A 136 -11.82 20.30 10.58
N ILE A 137 -11.67 21.52 10.07
CA ILE A 137 -11.56 21.77 8.62
C ILE A 137 -10.24 21.22 8.09
N GLU A 138 -9.12 21.48 8.77
CA GLU A 138 -7.80 21.02 8.38
C GLU A 138 -7.72 19.50 8.43
N TYR A 139 -8.31 18.88 9.44
CA TYR A 139 -8.47 17.42 9.55
C TYR A 139 -9.19 16.80 8.34
N ILE A 140 -10.32 17.39 7.92
CA ILE A 140 -11.06 16.92 6.74
C ILE A 140 -10.22 17.10 5.46
N LEU A 141 -9.55 18.24 5.31
CA LEU A 141 -8.67 18.49 4.16
C LEU A 141 -7.50 17.51 4.10
N ASP A 142 -6.92 17.16 5.24
CA ASP A 142 -5.81 16.21 5.29
C ASP A 142 -6.25 14.79 4.98
N ILE A 143 -7.45 14.38 5.38
CA ILE A 143 -8.05 13.13 4.93
C ILE A 143 -8.16 13.11 3.39
N ILE A 144 -8.70 14.17 2.79
CA ILE A 144 -8.85 14.27 1.33
C ILE A 144 -7.47 14.25 0.64
N ARG A 145 -6.51 15.03 1.12
CA ARG A 145 -5.14 15.06 0.62
C ARG A 145 -4.48 13.69 0.70
N TYR A 146 -4.69 12.96 1.80
CA TYR A 146 -4.16 11.61 1.98
C TYR A 146 -4.74 10.64 0.96
N TYR A 147 -6.05 10.66 0.72
CA TYR A 147 -6.67 9.82 -0.30
C TYR A 147 -6.15 10.16 -1.69
N ILE A 148 -6.05 11.44 -2.05
CA ILE A 148 -5.44 11.87 -3.33
C ILE A 148 -4.00 11.36 -3.43
N TYR A 149 -3.23 11.49 -2.35
CA TYR A 149 -1.86 10.97 -2.30
C TYR A 149 -1.80 9.45 -2.55
N CYS A 150 -2.76 8.68 -2.05
CA CYS A 150 -2.79 7.22 -2.26
C CYS A 150 -2.88 6.81 -3.73
N TYR A 151 -3.41 7.67 -4.62
CA TYR A 151 -3.46 7.38 -6.05
C TYR A 151 -2.08 7.26 -6.72
N HIS A 152 -1.00 7.75 -6.10
CA HIS A 152 0.35 7.52 -6.61
C HIS A 152 0.74 6.03 -6.61
N LEU A 153 0.05 5.18 -5.86
CA LEU A 153 0.27 3.73 -5.82
C LEU A 153 -0.08 3.04 -7.15
N ILE A 154 -0.93 3.67 -7.99
CA ILE A 154 -1.34 3.12 -9.28
C ILE A 154 -0.17 3.10 -10.28
N PRO A 155 0.41 4.25 -10.67
CA PRO A 155 1.57 4.24 -11.55
C PRO A 155 2.73 3.46 -10.92
N LEU A 156 2.85 3.48 -9.61
CA LEU A 156 3.84 2.71 -8.87
C LEU A 156 3.70 1.20 -9.15
N PHE A 157 2.49 0.66 -9.13
CA PHE A 157 2.24 -0.75 -9.41
C PHE A 157 2.71 -1.12 -10.83
N PHE A 158 2.31 -0.36 -11.85
CA PHE A 158 2.72 -0.63 -13.22
C PHE A 158 4.24 -0.53 -13.42
N MET A 159 4.88 0.48 -12.82
CA MET A 159 6.35 0.60 -12.84
C MET A 159 7.02 -0.59 -12.14
N THR A 160 6.45 -1.08 -11.05
CA THR A 160 6.95 -2.24 -10.31
C THR A 160 6.85 -3.50 -11.15
N MET A 161 5.70 -3.75 -11.76
CA MET A 161 5.49 -4.91 -12.64
C MET A 161 6.43 -4.86 -13.85
N ALA A 162 6.55 -3.72 -14.52
CA ALA A 162 7.48 -3.55 -15.63
C ALA A 162 8.94 -3.84 -15.23
N ASN A 163 9.37 -3.39 -14.05
CA ASN A 163 10.71 -3.65 -13.54
C ASN A 163 10.92 -5.13 -13.18
N MET A 164 9.90 -5.79 -12.62
CA MET A 164 9.96 -7.22 -12.30
C MET A 164 10.03 -8.08 -13.57
N ILE A 165 9.22 -7.77 -14.58
CA ILE A 165 9.20 -8.50 -15.86
C ILE A 165 10.50 -8.29 -16.64
N SER A 166 11.02 -7.06 -16.68
CA SER A 166 12.24 -6.73 -17.43
C SER A 166 13.53 -7.24 -16.78
N ARG A 167 13.46 -7.89 -15.62
CA ARG A 167 14.61 -8.42 -14.85
C ARG A 167 15.80 -7.45 -14.77
N LYS A 168 15.55 -6.15 -14.75
CA LYS A 168 16.62 -5.15 -14.65
C LYS A 168 17.43 -5.36 -13.38
N GLU A 169 18.76 -5.39 -13.52
CA GLU A 169 19.68 -5.44 -12.38
C GLU A 169 19.36 -4.35 -11.36
N ARG A 170 19.22 -4.77 -10.12
CA ARG A 170 18.87 -3.86 -9.02
C ARG A 170 20.11 -3.19 -8.49
N LYS A 171 20.44 -2.03 -9.02
CA LYS A 171 21.47 -1.18 -8.39
C LYS A 171 20.89 -0.55 -7.13
N TRP A 172 21.45 -0.92 -5.99
CA TRP A 172 21.08 -0.35 -4.70
C TRP A 172 21.63 1.08 -4.61
N SER A 173 20.78 2.08 -4.84
CA SER A 173 21.14 3.48 -4.63
C SER A 173 20.41 4.00 -3.39
N LYS A 174 21.16 4.40 -2.36
CA LYS A 174 20.59 5.20 -1.27
C LYS A 174 20.12 6.55 -1.80
N ALA A 175 19.00 7.07 -1.27
CA ALA A 175 18.70 8.48 -1.46
C ALA A 175 19.85 9.29 -0.85
N LYS A 176 20.39 10.24 -1.61
CA LYS A 176 21.45 11.13 -1.10
C LYS A 176 20.87 11.96 0.03
N SER A 177 21.50 11.94 1.21
CA SER A 177 21.13 12.78 2.34
C SER A 177 21.49 14.25 2.03
N LYS A 178 20.71 15.19 2.60
CA LYS A 178 21.05 16.63 2.55
C LYS A 178 22.44 16.96 3.12
N LYS A 179 22.97 16.10 4.01
CA LYS A 179 24.32 16.27 4.57
C LYS A 179 25.44 16.14 3.55
N ASP A 180 25.19 15.51 2.39
CA ASP A 180 26.21 15.28 1.36
C ASP A 180 26.35 16.44 0.37
N GLY A 181 25.75 17.59 0.64
CA GLY A 181 26.03 18.92 0.02
C GLY A 181 25.78 19.07 -1.47
N LYS A 182 25.21 18.08 -2.15
CA LYS A 182 24.84 18.16 -3.58
C LYS A 182 23.44 17.61 -3.79
N ILE A 183 22.49 18.52 -3.93
CA ILE A 183 21.12 18.21 -4.39
C ILE A 183 21.10 18.57 -5.87
N ASP A 184 21.15 17.58 -6.75
CA ASP A 184 20.78 17.71 -8.15
C ASP A 184 19.27 17.54 -8.33
#